data_b614070f0f56eca0ed7099089eba10d7
#
_entry.id   b614070f0f56eca0ed7099089eba10d7
#
_cell.length_a   1.000
_cell.length_b   1.000
_cell.length_c   1.000
_cell.angle_alpha   90.00
_cell.angle_beta   90.00
_cell.angle_gamma   90.00
#
_symmetry.space_group_name_H-M   'P 1'
#
loop_
_entity.id
_entity.type
_entity.pdbx_description
1 polymer ?
#
loop_
_entity_poly.entity_id
_entity_poly.type
_entity_poly.pdbx_seq_one_letter_code
_entity_poly.pdbx_strand_id
1 'polypeptide(L)'
;MEKQFLHAQMEKMHEGIELYSEIMNLFDQSDLNNPDDACRKAIDKFYIVRRMKKERKLYFYGFFEENKHNKDLNFETCLRYILEKTNRIETSFCSKMLHTINPMMPIFDKNVRLNLGIRSVPSIKDKE
;
A
#
# COMPACT_ATOMS: atom_id res chain seq x y z
N MET A 1 9.12 -30.58 -8.19
CA MET A 1 9.58 -29.21 -7.98
C MET A 1 8.60 -28.16 -8.45
N GLU A 2 8.13 -28.27 -9.68
CA GLU A 2 7.17 -27.30 -10.21
C GLU A 2 5.85 -27.22 -9.42
N LYS A 3 5.33 -28.38 -8.98
CA LYS A 3 4.10 -28.42 -8.20
C LYS A 3 4.23 -27.73 -6.86
N GLN A 4 5.39 -27.89 -6.19
CA GLN A 4 5.62 -27.25 -4.90
C GLN A 4 5.78 -25.74 -5.04
N PHE A 5 6.45 -25.29 -6.10
CA PHE A 5 6.61 -23.88 -6.39
C PHE A 5 5.25 -23.23 -6.66
N LEU A 6 4.44 -23.88 -7.50
CA LEU A 6 3.13 -23.39 -7.87
C LEU A 6 2.21 -23.31 -6.65
N HIS A 7 2.23 -24.33 -5.82
CA HIS A 7 1.44 -24.37 -4.59
C HIS A 7 1.81 -23.22 -3.65
N ALA A 8 3.12 -23.00 -3.46
CA ALA A 8 3.59 -21.91 -2.61
C ALA A 8 3.15 -20.54 -3.15
N GLN A 9 3.18 -20.36 -4.47
CA GLN A 9 2.71 -19.11 -5.08
C GLN A 9 1.22 -18.91 -4.89
N MET A 10 0.43 -19.96 -5.01
CA MET A 10 -1.00 -19.89 -4.81
C MET A 10 -1.36 -19.54 -3.37
N GLU A 11 -0.66 -20.11 -2.40
CA GLU A 11 -0.86 -19.77 -0.99
C GLU A 11 -0.54 -18.32 -0.71
N LYS A 12 0.57 -17.82 -1.29
CA LYS A 12 0.98 -16.43 -1.11
C LYS A 12 -0.05 -15.47 -1.69
N MET A 13 -0.59 -15.79 -2.86
CA MET A 13 -1.64 -14.99 -3.48
C MET A 13 -2.89 -14.98 -2.63
N HIS A 14 -3.25 -16.13 -2.06
CA HIS A 14 -4.42 -16.25 -1.20
C HIS A 14 -4.29 -15.39 0.04
N GLU A 15 -3.13 -15.44 0.71
CA GLU A 15 -2.84 -14.58 1.85
C GLU A 15 -2.92 -13.10 1.47
N GLY A 16 -2.37 -12.74 0.32
CA GLY A 16 -2.41 -11.37 -0.18
C GLY A 16 -3.82 -10.88 -0.39
N ILE A 17 -4.68 -11.71 -0.97
CA ILE A 17 -6.09 -11.36 -1.20
C ILE A 17 -6.82 -11.19 0.13
N GLU A 18 -6.56 -12.05 1.11
CA GLU A 18 -7.18 -11.94 2.42
C GLU A 18 -6.77 -10.65 3.14
N LEU A 19 -5.49 -10.31 3.12
CA LEU A 19 -4.98 -9.08 3.73
C LEU A 19 -5.57 -7.84 3.05
N TYR A 20 -5.61 -7.86 1.73
CA TYR A 20 -6.18 -6.77 0.95
C TYR A 20 -7.64 -6.56 1.31
N SER A 21 -8.42 -7.65 1.37
CA SER A 21 -9.82 -7.59 1.74
C SER A 21 -10.01 -7.04 3.15
N GLU A 22 -9.17 -7.47 4.08
CA GLU A 22 -9.21 -7.00 5.45
C GLU A 22 -8.95 -5.49 5.52
N ILE A 23 -7.94 -5.00 4.81
CA ILE A 23 -7.63 -3.57 4.75
C ILE A 23 -8.84 -2.79 4.25
N MET A 24 -9.41 -3.22 3.13
CA MET A 24 -10.54 -2.50 2.52
C MET A 24 -11.79 -2.52 3.41
N ASN A 25 -11.99 -3.60 4.16
CA ASN A 25 -13.13 -3.70 5.05
C ASN A 25 -12.96 -2.90 6.34
N LEU A 26 -11.74 -2.76 6.84
CA LEU A 26 -11.48 -2.08 8.11
C LEU A 26 -11.12 -0.60 7.95
N PHE A 27 -10.78 -0.18 6.75
CA PHE A 27 -10.19 1.12 6.51
C PHE A 27 -11.00 2.29 7.08
N ASP A 28 -12.30 2.33 6.80
CA ASP A 28 -13.16 3.44 7.23
C ASP A 28 -13.27 3.57 8.75
N GLN A 29 -13.17 2.47 9.46
CA GLN A 29 -13.31 2.42 10.92
C GLN A 29 -11.97 2.46 11.64
N SER A 30 -10.88 2.52 10.90
CA SER A 30 -9.53 2.43 11.47
C SER A 30 -9.08 3.76 12.08
N ASP A 31 -8.06 3.65 12.94
CA ASP A 31 -7.29 4.78 13.41
C ASP A 31 -5.84 4.53 13.04
N LEU A 32 -5.43 5.06 11.90
CA LEU A 32 -4.09 4.79 11.36
C LEU A 32 -2.98 5.44 12.18
N ASN A 33 -3.31 6.36 13.08
CA ASN A 33 -2.34 6.94 14.00
C ASN A 33 -2.04 6.02 15.18
N ASN A 34 -2.87 5.01 15.40
CA ASN A 34 -2.68 4.05 16.49
C ASN A 34 -1.87 2.85 15.99
N PRO A 35 -0.64 2.62 16.51
CA PRO A 35 0.19 1.49 16.09
C PRO A 35 -0.45 0.12 16.32
N ASP A 36 -1.42 0.03 17.21
CA ASP A 36 -2.10 -1.22 17.53
C ASP A 36 -3.37 -1.45 16.72
N ASP A 37 -3.72 -0.51 15.85
CA ASP A 37 -4.90 -0.62 15.00
C ASP A 37 -4.78 -1.81 14.04
N ALA A 38 -5.83 -2.61 13.94
CA ALA A 38 -5.83 -3.83 13.13
C ALA A 38 -5.61 -3.53 11.64
N CYS A 39 -6.23 -2.48 11.13
CA CYS A 39 -6.07 -2.08 9.74
C CYS A 39 -4.63 -1.63 9.46
N ARG A 40 -4.05 -0.83 10.35
CA ARG A 40 -2.67 -0.39 10.23
C ARG A 40 -1.70 -1.57 10.22
N LYS A 41 -1.93 -2.56 11.08
CA LYS A 41 -1.10 -3.77 11.10
C LYS A 41 -1.21 -4.55 9.80
N ALA A 42 -2.42 -4.65 9.25
CA ALA A 42 -2.63 -5.30 7.97
C ALA A 42 -1.93 -4.55 6.83
N ILE A 43 -1.98 -3.21 6.85
CA ILE A 43 -1.28 -2.37 5.87
C ILE A 43 0.23 -2.59 5.97
N ASP A 44 0.79 -2.57 7.18
CA ASP A 44 2.22 -2.80 7.39
C ASP A 44 2.66 -4.13 6.78
N LYS A 45 1.86 -5.16 6.96
CA LYS A 45 2.17 -6.49 6.46
C LYS A 45 1.97 -6.62 4.96
N PHE A 46 0.84 -6.15 4.45
CA PHE A 46 0.48 -6.30 3.03
C PHE A 46 1.38 -5.47 2.14
N TYR A 47 1.62 -4.22 2.52
CA TYR A 47 2.42 -3.28 1.73
C TYR A 47 3.90 -3.31 2.08
N ILE A 48 4.30 -4.17 3.00
CA ILE A 48 5.70 -4.33 3.43
C ILE A 48 6.30 -3.01 3.92
N VAL A 49 5.53 -2.32 4.76
CA VAL A 49 5.93 -1.02 5.32
C VAL A 49 6.90 -1.17 6.50
N ARG A 50 7.08 -2.39 6.99
CA ARG A 50 7.89 -2.70 8.18
C ARG A 50 9.33 -2.19 8.11
N ARG A 51 9.88 -1.99 6.90
CA ARG A 51 11.25 -1.48 6.72
C ARG A 51 11.35 0.02 6.83
N MET A 52 10.23 0.70 6.82
CA MET A 52 10.18 2.13 6.97
C MET A 52 10.51 2.50 8.41
N LYS A 53 11.36 3.52 8.59
CA LYS A 53 11.71 3.98 9.92
C LYS A 53 10.48 4.53 10.65
N LYS A 54 10.48 4.40 11.96
CA LYS A 54 9.35 4.78 12.80
C LYS A 54 8.91 6.23 12.59
N GLU A 55 9.86 7.14 12.47
CA GLU A 55 9.57 8.56 12.22
C GLU A 55 8.85 8.77 10.90
N ARG A 56 9.27 8.07 9.84
CA ARG A 56 8.63 8.16 8.54
C ARG A 56 7.23 7.57 8.56
N LYS A 57 7.04 6.48 9.31
CA LYS A 57 5.71 5.89 9.46
C LYS A 57 4.73 6.88 10.10
N LEU A 58 5.21 7.68 11.03
CA LEU A 58 4.39 8.69 11.67
C LEU A 58 3.81 9.66 10.64
N TYR A 59 4.65 10.19 9.76
CA TYR A 59 4.20 11.11 8.71
C TYR A 59 3.31 10.40 7.69
N PHE A 60 3.70 9.20 7.29
CA PHE A 60 2.97 8.43 6.29
C PHE A 60 1.55 8.12 6.77
N TYR A 61 1.42 7.54 7.96
CA TYR A 61 0.11 7.20 8.49
C TYR A 61 -0.70 8.41 8.91
N GLY A 62 -0.05 9.45 9.40
CA GLY A 62 -0.74 10.70 9.74
C GLY A 62 -1.39 11.33 8.53
N PHE A 63 -0.66 11.40 7.42
CA PHE A 63 -1.18 11.93 6.17
C PHE A 63 -2.28 11.03 5.61
N PHE A 64 -2.07 9.73 5.67
CA PHE A 64 -3.02 8.71 5.22
C PHE A 64 -4.35 8.85 5.98
N GLU A 65 -4.28 8.93 7.30
CA GLU A 65 -5.48 9.10 8.15
C GLU A 65 -6.20 10.40 7.83
N GLU A 66 -5.47 11.49 7.72
CA GLU A 66 -6.03 12.80 7.42
C GLU A 66 -6.77 12.84 6.09
N ASN A 67 -6.27 12.09 5.11
CA ASN A 67 -6.84 12.07 3.76
C ASN A 67 -7.71 10.84 3.48
N LYS A 68 -8.08 10.11 4.51
CA LYS A 68 -8.81 8.83 4.39
C LYS A 68 -10.03 8.89 3.49
N HIS A 69 -10.77 9.98 3.53
CA HIS A 69 -12.00 10.14 2.74
C HIS A 69 -11.85 11.15 1.60
N ASN A 70 -10.63 11.59 1.33
CA ASN A 70 -10.39 12.58 0.28
C ASN A 70 -10.20 11.88 -1.08
N LYS A 71 -11.29 11.69 -1.80
CA LYS A 71 -11.27 11.04 -3.12
C LYS A 71 -10.58 11.87 -4.20
N ASP A 72 -10.36 13.15 -3.95
CA ASP A 72 -9.70 14.05 -4.88
C ASP A 72 -8.19 14.13 -4.69
N LEU A 73 -7.68 13.41 -3.70
CA LEU A 73 -6.24 13.35 -3.45
C LEU A 73 -5.53 12.76 -4.65
N ASN A 74 -4.49 13.44 -5.14
CA ASN A 74 -3.75 12.97 -6.28
C ASN A 74 -2.33 12.52 -5.90
N PHE A 75 -1.70 11.81 -6.81
CA PHE A 75 -0.39 11.22 -6.60
C PHE A 75 0.69 12.27 -6.33
N GLU A 76 0.67 13.38 -7.08
CA GLU A 76 1.64 14.45 -6.92
C GLU A 76 1.60 15.05 -5.51
N THR A 77 0.40 15.30 -5.00
CA THR A 77 0.23 15.84 -3.65
C THR A 77 0.80 14.91 -2.59
N CYS A 78 0.56 13.60 -2.73
CA CYS A 78 1.13 12.60 -1.83
C CYS A 78 2.64 12.60 -1.88
N LEU A 79 3.21 12.57 -3.08
CA LEU A 79 4.65 12.57 -3.26
C LEU A 79 5.31 13.81 -2.65
N ARG A 80 4.72 14.98 -2.88
CA ARG A 80 5.25 16.24 -2.35
C ARG A 80 5.23 16.25 -0.83
N TYR A 81 4.11 15.84 -0.24
CA TYR A 81 4.00 15.83 1.21
C TYR A 81 5.07 14.92 1.84
N ILE A 82 5.18 13.69 1.34
CA ILE A 82 6.14 12.74 1.88
C ILE A 82 7.57 13.22 1.64
N LEU A 83 7.85 13.78 0.46
CA LEU A 83 9.17 14.33 0.15
C LEU A 83 9.55 15.46 1.11
N GLU A 84 8.63 16.39 1.36
CA GLU A 84 8.87 17.51 2.27
C GLU A 84 9.13 17.04 3.70
N LYS A 85 8.40 16.03 4.16
CA LYS A 85 8.51 15.57 5.55
C LYS A 85 9.66 14.59 5.77
N THR A 86 10.01 13.78 4.77
CA THR A 86 10.97 12.70 4.95
C THR A 86 12.22 12.83 4.08
N ASN A 87 12.23 13.78 3.16
CA ASN A 87 13.28 13.97 2.18
C ASN A 87 13.51 12.73 1.30
N ARG A 88 12.43 11.98 1.05
CA ARG A 88 12.47 10.77 0.24
C ARG A 88 11.32 10.74 -0.76
N ILE A 89 11.60 10.21 -1.94
CA ILE A 89 10.58 9.97 -2.96
C ILE A 89 10.05 8.55 -2.76
N GLU A 90 8.81 8.45 -2.30
CA GLU A 90 8.18 7.17 -1.96
C GLU A 90 7.04 6.87 -2.93
N THR A 91 7.39 6.61 -4.21
CA THR A 91 6.44 6.34 -5.28
C THR A 91 5.52 5.16 -4.93
N SER A 92 6.12 4.08 -4.47
CA SER A 92 5.39 2.85 -4.14
C SER A 92 4.39 3.08 -3.00
N PHE A 93 4.83 3.69 -1.90
CA PHE A 93 3.95 3.92 -0.76
C PHE A 93 2.84 4.91 -1.08
N CYS A 94 3.14 5.95 -1.86
CA CYS A 94 2.12 6.91 -2.27
C CYS A 94 1.06 6.25 -3.15
N SER A 95 1.45 5.36 -4.06
CA SER A 95 0.49 4.65 -4.90
C SER A 95 -0.40 3.71 -4.07
N LYS A 96 0.17 3.05 -3.07
CA LYS A 96 -0.57 2.17 -2.17
C LYS A 96 -1.60 2.98 -1.35
N MET A 97 -1.18 4.11 -0.84
CA MET A 97 -2.05 5.01 -0.09
C MET A 97 -3.23 5.46 -0.94
N LEU A 98 -2.95 5.95 -2.15
CA LEU A 98 -3.99 6.41 -3.06
C LEU A 98 -4.97 5.30 -3.43
N HIS A 99 -4.46 4.11 -3.72
CA HIS A 99 -5.29 2.97 -4.07
C HIS A 99 -6.23 2.60 -2.92
N THR A 100 -5.73 2.65 -1.69
CA THR A 100 -6.53 2.31 -0.52
C THR A 100 -7.65 3.32 -0.31
N ILE A 101 -7.36 4.60 -0.52
CA ILE A 101 -8.35 5.67 -0.42
C ILE A 101 -9.33 5.61 -1.59
N ASN A 102 -8.82 5.36 -2.79
CA ASN A 102 -9.61 5.29 -4.02
C ASN A 102 -9.15 4.08 -4.85
N PRO A 103 -9.88 2.95 -4.77
CA PRO A 103 -9.48 1.71 -5.44
C PRO A 103 -9.38 1.80 -6.97
N MET A 104 -9.89 2.87 -7.57
CA MET A 104 -9.72 3.10 -9.00
C MET A 104 -8.30 3.50 -9.37
N MET A 105 -7.50 3.93 -8.40
CA MET A 105 -6.10 4.29 -8.62
C MET A 105 -5.22 3.04 -8.63
N PRO A 106 -4.29 2.92 -9.59
CA PRO A 106 -3.44 1.72 -9.67
C PRO A 106 -2.37 1.68 -8.59
N ILE A 107 -1.94 0.46 -8.26
CA ILE A 107 -0.80 0.25 -7.36
C ILE A 107 0.46 0.09 -8.19
N PHE A 108 1.47 0.91 -7.92
CA PHE A 108 2.76 0.89 -8.61
C PHE A 108 3.82 0.12 -7.81
N ASP A 109 3.40 -0.91 -7.08
CA ASP A 109 4.29 -1.73 -6.29
C ASP A 109 4.30 -3.15 -6.83
N LYS A 110 5.48 -3.58 -7.30
CA LYS A 110 5.64 -4.88 -7.92
C LYS A 110 5.29 -6.04 -6.97
N ASN A 111 5.72 -5.93 -5.72
CA ASN A 111 5.50 -7.01 -4.75
C ASN A 111 4.01 -7.17 -4.42
N VAL A 112 3.31 -6.06 -4.25
CA VAL A 112 1.87 -6.08 -3.98
C VAL A 112 1.13 -6.69 -5.16
N ARG A 113 1.47 -6.25 -6.38
CA ARG A 113 0.81 -6.78 -7.58
C ARG A 113 1.04 -8.27 -7.75
N LEU A 114 2.25 -8.74 -7.49
CA LEU A 114 2.57 -10.17 -7.57
C LEU A 114 1.78 -10.96 -6.53
N ASN A 115 1.65 -10.44 -5.31
CA ASN A 115 0.90 -11.09 -4.24
C ASN A 115 -0.59 -11.18 -4.54
N LEU A 116 -1.10 -10.29 -5.39
CA LEU A 116 -2.49 -10.32 -5.83
C LEU A 116 -2.68 -11.03 -7.17
N GLY A 117 -1.60 -11.50 -7.79
CA GLY A 117 -1.65 -12.13 -9.10
C GLY A 117 -1.86 -11.15 -10.25
N ILE A 118 -1.65 -9.87 -10.02
CA ILE A 118 -1.82 -8.82 -11.03
C ILE A 118 -0.54 -8.69 -11.84
N ARG A 119 -0.68 -8.67 -13.17
CA ARG A 119 0.48 -8.49 -14.06
C ARG A 119 0.93 -7.05 -14.06
N SER A 120 2.18 -6.82 -14.48
CA SER A 120 2.73 -5.48 -14.55
C SER A 120 1.91 -4.58 -15.47
N VAL A 121 1.86 -3.28 -15.12
CA VAL A 121 1.18 -2.27 -15.93
C VAL A 121 2.17 -1.71 -16.94
N PRO A 122 2.00 -1.98 -18.25
CA PRO A 122 3.02 -1.64 -19.25
C PRO A 122 3.34 -0.15 -19.33
N SER A 123 2.32 0.71 -19.23
CA SER A 123 2.50 2.14 -19.37
C SER A 123 3.40 2.78 -18.33
N ILE A 124 3.60 2.13 -17.20
CA ILE A 124 4.44 2.65 -16.12
C ILE A 124 5.91 2.40 -16.41
N LYS A 125 6.22 1.24 -16.94
CA LYS A 125 7.59 0.87 -17.27
C LYS A 125 8.18 1.77 -18.35
N ASP A 126 7.36 2.18 -19.28
CA ASP A 126 7.82 2.96 -20.42
C ASP A 126 8.17 4.39 -20.04
N LYS A 127 7.71 4.85 -18.89
CA LYS A 127 7.95 6.21 -18.41
C LYS A 127 9.14 6.32 -17.48
N GLU A 128 9.62 5.22 -17.02
CA GLU A 128 10.77 5.15 -16.15
C GLU A 128 12.03 4.75 -16.90
#